data_5644ff4902df43902bec33eba7804258
#
_entry.id   5644ff4902df43902bec33eba7804258
#
_cell.length_a   1.000
_cell.length_b   1.000
_cell.length_c   1.000
_cell.angle_alpha   90.00
_cell.angle_beta   90.00
_cell.angle_gamma   90.00
#
_symmetry.space_group_name_H-M   'P 1'
#
loop_
_entity.id
_entity.type
_entity.pdbx_description
1 polymer ?
#
loop_
_entity_poly.entity_id
_entity_poly.type
_entity_poly.pdbx_seq_one_letter_code
_entity_poly.pdbx_strand_id
1 'polypeptide(L)'
;MSTMTPAATPPPPSSLAFSQSQLRPTDRVGLWVWWFACHLILLGILATTEMPEGDIRYYFSSLRGEFPDGLTEYPAVGTWPAHVVFWFSHRSTEHYLAMFGGFCMVIDGLFFVLLLNSGAARSRKSQILAAGFWAVFAVCTGHVAVQRLDLVPAVLVGVAALLLFYYPRISSALLGVATMIKLWPGVLAIGLVRGYRRKATYWYIAVFVGTIIGLSALVAMVSGVQRLLSPFTYQGVRGLQIESIAATPMIVRGAFGAAAEYSVTYAASKSYEITGPGVDAAIMVTNVLMLATLVFAVAWALRGFVKDAWSPDGSLIVWVTLIFMLLVANKVFSPQYILWLGPIMAVVLLRTNGSKYPLVLAWLMLLMAVLGQVVYPYYYDDVVHPGTGTLGVIGLAIRNGLMVVSMIVSLMWAISHRPAAHA
;
A
#
# COMPACT_ATOMS: atom_id res chain seq x y z
N MET A 1 -43.40 44.00 10.04
CA MET A 1 -43.33 42.59 10.48
C MET A 1 -43.02 41.76 9.23
N SER A 2 -41.75 41.44 9.00
CA SER A 2 -41.28 40.64 7.90
C SER A 2 -41.14 39.19 8.36
N THR A 3 -41.95 38.28 7.86
CA THR A 3 -41.92 36.85 8.21
C THR A 3 -40.72 36.20 7.57
N MET A 4 -39.71 35.85 8.35
CA MET A 4 -38.61 34.99 7.93
C MET A 4 -39.13 33.57 7.66
N THR A 5 -39.08 33.15 6.41
CA THR A 5 -39.30 31.76 6.02
C THR A 5 -38.13 30.91 6.53
N PRO A 6 -38.33 29.80 7.23
CA PRO A 6 -37.21 28.95 7.68
C PRO A 6 -36.54 28.29 6.48
N ALA A 7 -35.21 28.37 6.45
CA ALA A 7 -34.39 27.73 5.42
C ALA A 7 -34.64 26.21 5.42
N ALA A 8 -35.01 25.68 4.26
CA ALA A 8 -35.23 24.26 4.05
C ALA A 8 -33.97 23.47 4.40
N THR A 9 -34.10 22.48 5.30
CA THR A 9 -33.08 21.49 5.60
C THR A 9 -32.70 20.75 4.30
N PRO A 10 -31.41 20.63 3.97
CA PRO A 10 -31.01 19.83 2.81
C PRO A 10 -31.50 18.38 2.98
N PRO A 11 -31.99 17.75 1.91
CA PRO A 11 -32.47 16.37 1.98
C PRO A 11 -31.33 15.44 2.45
N PRO A 12 -31.67 14.37 3.20
CA PRO A 12 -30.67 13.40 3.61
C PRO A 12 -30.01 12.75 2.38
N PRO A 13 -28.70 12.44 2.42
CA PRO A 13 -28.04 11.81 1.29
C PRO A 13 -28.77 10.49 0.98
N SER A 14 -29.32 10.42 -0.23
CA SER A 14 -30.06 9.25 -0.70
C SER A 14 -29.16 8.01 -0.60
N SER A 15 -29.69 6.92 -0.06
CA SER A 15 -29.07 5.61 0.15
C SER A 15 -28.60 4.89 -1.14
N LEU A 16 -28.57 5.59 -2.27
CA LEU A 16 -28.29 5.09 -3.62
C LEU A 16 -26.94 5.54 -4.18
N ALA A 17 -26.06 6.15 -3.37
CA ALA A 17 -24.79 6.70 -3.86
C ALA A 17 -23.81 5.66 -4.45
N PHE A 18 -23.97 4.36 -4.17
CA PHE A 18 -23.23 3.29 -4.83
C PHE A 18 -23.72 2.96 -6.25
N SER A 19 -24.92 3.41 -6.66
CA SER A 19 -25.58 2.98 -7.89
C SER A 19 -25.34 3.87 -9.11
N GLN A 20 -24.56 4.96 -9.00
CA GLN A 20 -24.34 5.89 -10.12
C GLN A 20 -22.96 5.77 -10.73
N SER A 21 -22.59 4.56 -11.17
CA SER A 21 -21.46 4.37 -12.05
C SER A 21 -21.65 5.16 -13.36
N GLN A 22 -20.60 5.83 -13.82
CA GLN A 22 -20.61 6.58 -15.07
C GLN A 22 -20.43 5.68 -16.32
N LEU A 23 -20.21 4.37 -16.11
CA LEU A 23 -19.94 3.41 -17.19
C LEU A 23 -21.21 2.99 -17.91
N ARG A 24 -21.12 2.92 -19.24
CA ARG A 24 -22.13 2.27 -20.09
C ARG A 24 -21.99 0.74 -19.99
N PRO A 25 -23.03 -0.04 -20.33
CA PRO A 25 -22.92 -1.51 -20.36
C PRO A 25 -21.75 -2.01 -21.22
N THR A 26 -21.52 -1.41 -22.39
CA THR A 26 -20.39 -1.73 -23.28
C THR A 26 -19.03 -1.49 -22.67
N ASP A 27 -18.87 -0.43 -21.86
CA ASP A 27 -17.62 -0.15 -21.13
C ASP A 27 -17.35 -1.23 -20.08
N ARG A 28 -18.39 -1.65 -19.37
CA ARG A 28 -18.28 -2.70 -18.35
C ARG A 28 -17.83 -4.01 -18.98
N VAL A 29 -18.43 -4.41 -20.10
CA VAL A 29 -18.01 -5.61 -20.85
C VAL A 29 -16.56 -5.46 -21.31
N GLY A 30 -16.19 -4.34 -21.93
CA GLY A 30 -14.82 -4.08 -22.38
C GLY A 30 -13.80 -4.13 -21.24
N LEU A 31 -14.13 -3.55 -20.06
CA LEU A 31 -13.27 -3.57 -18.90
C LEU A 31 -13.14 -4.96 -18.27
N TRP A 32 -14.20 -5.77 -18.27
CA TRP A 32 -14.11 -7.18 -17.88
C TRP A 32 -13.23 -7.99 -18.82
N VAL A 33 -13.40 -7.83 -20.15
CA VAL A 33 -12.53 -8.48 -21.14
C VAL A 33 -11.08 -8.05 -20.93
N TRP A 34 -10.84 -6.77 -20.66
CA TRP A 34 -9.52 -6.25 -20.36
C TRP A 34 -8.93 -6.85 -19.08
N TRP A 35 -9.70 -6.90 -18.00
CA TRP A 35 -9.28 -7.51 -16.75
C TRP A 35 -8.91 -8.99 -16.94
N PHE A 36 -9.77 -9.77 -17.63
CA PHE A 36 -9.48 -11.17 -17.93
C PHE A 36 -8.23 -11.33 -18.82
N ALA A 37 -8.04 -10.49 -19.83
CA ALA A 37 -6.86 -10.52 -20.67
C ALA A 37 -5.57 -10.26 -19.87
N CYS A 38 -5.58 -9.23 -18.99
CA CYS A 38 -4.47 -8.95 -18.09
C CYS A 38 -4.19 -10.14 -17.16
N HIS A 39 -5.20 -10.75 -16.58
CA HIS A 39 -5.02 -11.88 -15.67
C HIS A 39 -4.61 -13.17 -16.38
N LEU A 40 -4.99 -13.38 -17.64
CA LEU A 40 -4.43 -14.45 -18.46
C LEU A 40 -2.93 -14.26 -18.74
N ILE A 41 -2.51 -13.01 -19.01
CA ILE A 41 -1.08 -12.67 -19.12
C ILE A 41 -0.36 -12.93 -17.79
N LEU A 42 -0.94 -12.49 -16.67
CA LEU A 42 -0.39 -12.72 -15.34
C LEU A 42 -0.25 -14.24 -15.08
N LEU A 43 -1.28 -15.02 -15.33
CA LEU A 43 -1.22 -16.49 -15.19
C LEU A 43 -0.16 -17.11 -16.10
N GLY A 44 0.01 -16.60 -17.33
CA GLY A 44 1.09 -17.01 -18.24
C GLY A 44 2.48 -16.72 -17.64
N ILE A 45 2.69 -15.56 -17.06
CA ILE A 45 3.94 -15.22 -16.35
C ILE A 45 4.17 -16.20 -15.19
N LEU A 46 3.14 -16.44 -14.38
CA LEU A 46 3.23 -17.36 -13.25
C LEU A 46 3.52 -18.81 -13.65
N ALA A 47 3.00 -19.24 -14.79
CA ALA A 47 3.20 -20.61 -15.29
C ALA A 47 4.58 -20.84 -15.93
N THR A 48 5.21 -19.77 -16.43
CA THR A 48 6.49 -19.87 -17.17
C THR A 48 7.71 -19.51 -16.34
N THR A 49 7.51 -19.03 -15.12
CA THR A 49 8.58 -18.57 -14.22
C THR A 49 8.66 -19.47 -13.00
N GLU A 50 9.87 -19.87 -12.59
CA GLU A 50 10.07 -20.44 -11.27
C GLU A 50 9.63 -19.41 -10.23
N MET A 51 8.55 -19.73 -9.53
CA MET A 51 7.92 -18.77 -8.62
C MET A 51 8.71 -18.66 -7.32
N PRO A 52 8.99 -17.44 -6.83
CA PRO A 52 9.60 -17.25 -5.53
C PRO A 52 8.56 -17.47 -4.42
N GLU A 53 8.22 -18.73 -4.20
CA GLU A 53 7.22 -19.17 -3.21
C GLU A 53 7.69 -19.01 -1.76
N GLY A 54 8.91 -18.51 -1.53
CA GLY A 54 9.53 -18.48 -0.21
C GLY A 54 8.64 -17.90 0.88
N ASP A 55 8.00 -16.75 0.65
CA ASP A 55 7.12 -16.14 1.65
C ASP A 55 5.87 -16.98 1.94
N ILE A 56 5.21 -17.53 0.88
CA ILE A 56 4.00 -18.33 1.06
C ILE A 56 4.33 -19.66 1.74
N ARG A 57 5.44 -20.30 1.37
CA ARG A 57 5.93 -21.50 2.03
C ARG A 57 6.28 -21.22 3.50
N TYR A 58 6.90 -20.07 3.76
CA TYR A 58 7.18 -19.63 5.12
C TYR A 58 5.89 -19.42 5.93
N TYR A 59 4.84 -18.81 5.35
CA TYR A 59 3.55 -18.69 6.03
C TYR A 59 2.99 -20.07 6.37
N PHE A 60 3.00 -20.99 5.42
CA PHE A 60 2.50 -22.35 5.61
C PHE A 60 3.28 -23.13 6.68
N SER A 61 4.60 -23.16 6.60
CA SER A 61 5.47 -23.86 7.56
C SER A 61 5.36 -23.27 8.97
N SER A 62 5.23 -21.94 9.07
CA SER A 62 4.98 -21.26 10.34
C SER A 62 3.64 -21.68 10.96
N LEU A 63 2.58 -21.79 10.14
CA LEU A 63 1.25 -22.21 10.60
C LEU A 63 1.18 -23.71 10.94
N ARG A 64 2.10 -24.52 10.39
CA ARG A 64 2.30 -25.91 10.80
C ARG A 64 3.07 -26.07 12.11
N GLY A 65 3.64 -24.98 12.63
CA GLY A 65 4.47 -25.00 13.83
C GLY A 65 5.92 -25.43 13.60
N GLU A 66 6.40 -25.41 12.35
CA GLU A 66 7.79 -25.75 12.00
C GLU A 66 8.78 -24.67 12.48
N PHE A 67 8.30 -23.44 12.68
CA PHE A 67 9.06 -22.31 13.21
C PHE A 67 8.43 -21.82 14.52
N PRO A 68 9.09 -21.95 15.67
CA PRO A 68 8.54 -21.52 16.97
C PRO A 68 8.13 -20.03 16.99
N ASP A 69 8.94 -19.15 16.34
CA ASP A 69 8.71 -17.73 16.27
C ASP A 69 8.15 -17.30 14.90
N GLY A 70 7.53 -18.24 14.15
CA GLY A 70 6.99 -17.98 12.84
C GLY A 70 5.90 -16.89 12.85
N LEU A 71 5.94 -15.99 11.89
CA LEU A 71 4.98 -14.88 11.69
C LEU A 71 4.94 -13.83 12.84
N THR A 72 5.89 -13.85 13.76
CA THR A 72 5.93 -12.86 14.87
C THR A 72 6.33 -11.46 14.41
N GLU A 73 6.96 -11.34 13.25
CA GLU A 73 7.28 -10.08 12.57
C GLU A 73 6.05 -9.36 12.00
N TYR A 74 4.94 -10.08 11.76
CA TYR A 74 3.66 -9.51 11.35
C TYR A 74 2.79 -9.19 12.56
N PRO A 75 2.00 -8.11 12.56
CA PRO A 75 0.91 -7.97 13.51
C PRO A 75 -0.01 -9.20 13.47
N ALA A 76 -0.53 -9.63 14.62
CA ALA A 76 -1.35 -10.85 14.69
C ALA A 76 -2.55 -10.83 13.73
N VAL A 77 -3.25 -9.69 13.62
CA VAL A 77 -4.37 -9.50 12.68
C VAL A 77 -3.93 -9.68 11.23
N GLY A 78 -2.69 -9.28 10.91
CA GLY A 78 -2.11 -9.42 9.57
C GLY A 78 -1.89 -10.86 9.12
N THR A 79 -1.82 -11.79 10.06
CA THR A 79 -1.66 -13.22 9.74
C THR A 79 -3.00 -13.96 9.57
N TRP A 80 -4.13 -13.36 9.96
CA TRP A 80 -5.45 -14.01 9.85
C TRP A 80 -5.81 -14.47 8.43
N PRO A 81 -5.55 -13.71 7.35
CA PRO A 81 -5.78 -14.21 6.00
C PRO A 81 -5.03 -15.52 5.71
N ALA A 82 -3.77 -15.62 6.15
CA ALA A 82 -2.97 -16.83 6.00
C ALA A 82 -3.55 -18.01 6.79
N HIS A 83 -4.06 -17.77 8.02
CA HIS A 83 -4.75 -18.79 8.82
C HIS A 83 -6.04 -19.28 8.13
N VAL A 84 -6.83 -18.38 7.54
CA VAL A 84 -8.06 -18.75 6.81
C VAL A 84 -7.72 -19.67 5.65
N VAL A 85 -6.74 -19.30 4.81
CA VAL A 85 -6.30 -20.14 3.70
C VAL A 85 -5.74 -21.48 4.19
N PHE A 86 -4.95 -21.47 5.28
CA PHE A 86 -4.40 -22.69 5.87
C PHE A 86 -5.48 -23.66 6.34
N TRP A 87 -6.54 -23.15 6.95
CA TRP A 87 -7.65 -23.99 7.41
C TRP A 87 -8.35 -24.70 6.24
N PHE A 88 -8.57 -24.01 5.12
CA PHE A 88 -9.21 -24.60 3.94
C PHE A 88 -8.27 -25.50 3.13
N SER A 89 -6.95 -25.33 3.22
CA SER A 89 -5.97 -26.10 2.43
C SER A 89 -5.76 -27.56 2.92
N HIS A 90 -6.49 -27.98 3.95
CA HIS A 90 -6.34 -29.31 4.56
C HIS A 90 -4.88 -29.63 4.94
N ARG A 91 -4.09 -28.60 5.26
CA ARG A 91 -2.66 -28.70 5.62
C ARG A 91 -1.76 -29.28 4.51
N SER A 92 -2.22 -29.25 3.26
CA SER A 92 -1.40 -29.58 2.09
C SER A 92 -0.68 -28.35 1.59
N THR A 93 0.63 -28.44 1.35
CA THR A 93 1.43 -27.32 0.80
C THR A 93 0.94 -26.87 -0.55
N GLU A 94 0.72 -27.82 -1.48
CA GLU A 94 0.27 -27.51 -2.83
C GLU A 94 -1.09 -26.83 -2.86
N HIS A 95 -2.06 -27.36 -2.06
CA HIS A 95 -3.36 -26.73 -1.93
C HIS A 95 -3.26 -25.34 -1.30
N TYR A 96 -2.37 -25.16 -0.32
CA TYR A 96 -2.17 -23.86 0.33
C TYR A 96 -1.65 -22.80 -0.68
N LEU A 97 -0.63 -23.16 -1.47
CA LEU A 97 -0.07 -22.27 -2.48
C LEU A 97 -1.13 -21.85 -3.52
N ALA A 98 -1.85 -22.83 -4.07
CA ALA A 98 -2.92 -22.55 -5.04
C ALA A 98 -4.05 -21.70 -4.43
N MET A 99 -4.51 -22.05 -3.24
CA MET A 99 -5.61 -21.33 -2.57
C MET A 99 -5.20 -19.92 -2.14
N PHE A 100 -3.94 -19.70 -1.74
CA PHE A 100 -3.45 -18.36 -1.40
C PHE A 100 -3.44 -17.45 -2.63
N GLY A 101 -2.95 -17.96 -3.77
CA GLY A 101 -3.03 -17.24 -5.04
C GLY A 101 -4.50 -16.94 -5.43
N GLY A 102 -5.37 -17.93 -5.34
CA GLY A 102 -6.82 -17.77 -5.57
C GLY A 102 -7.46 -16.74 -4.64
N PHE A 103 -7.09 -16.74 -3.35
CA PHE A 103 -7.55 -15.73 -2.38
C PHE A 103 -7.13 -14.31 -2.80
N CYS A 104 -5.88 -14.12 -3.22
CA CYS A 104 -5.42 -12.82 -3.71
C CYS A 104 -6.17 -12.39 -4.99
N MET A 105 -6.43 -13.33 -5.93
CA MET A 105 -7.21 -13.07 -7.14
C MET A 105 -8.65 -12.66 -6.83
N VAL A 106 -9.27 -13.27 -5.81
CA VAL A 106 -10.61 -12.88 -5.35
C VAL A 106 -10.60 -11.45 -4.79
N ILE A 107 -9.62 -11.09 -3.98
CA ILE A 107 -9.47 -9.73 -3.44
C ILE A 107 -9.27 -8.71 -4.57
N ASP A 108 -8.42 -9.02 -5.55
CA ASP A 108 -8.19 -8.20 -6.75
C ASP A 108 -9.49 -7.98 -7.52
N GLY A 109 -10.22 -9.07 -7.83
CA GLY A 109 -11.49 -9.01 -8.55
C GLY A 109 -12.57 -8.26 -7.80
N LEU A 110 -12.68 -8.42 -6.48
CA LEU A 110 -13.63 -7.66 -5.65
C LEU A 110 -13.31 -6.17 -5.67
N PHE A 111 -12.03 -5.78 -5.59
CA PHE A 111 -11.65 -4.38 -5.71
C PHE A 111 -11.94 -3.82 -7.10
N PHE A 112 -11.71 -4.60 -8.17
CA PHE A 112 -12.09 -4.24 -9.52
C PHE A 112 -13.60 -3.99 -9.65
N VAL A 113 -14.44 -4.86 -9.08
CA VAL A 113 -15.91 -4.68 -9.03
C VAL A 113 -16.29 -3.39 -8.31
N LEU A 114 -15.61 -3.06 -7.19
CA LEU A 114 -15.84 -1.80 -6.48
C LEU A 114 -15.52 -0.58 -7.35
N LEU A 115 -14.42 -0.62 -8.12
CA LEU A 115 -14.07 0.45 -9.06
C LEU A 115 -15.13 0.61 -10.16
N LEU A 116 -15.63 -0.49 -10.73
CA LEU A 116 -16.67 -0.48 -11.77
C LEU A 116 -18.01 0.07 -11.28
N ASN A 117 -18.31 -0.08 -9.99
CA ASN A 117 -19.57 0.35 -9.39
C ASN A 117 -19.46 1.65 -8.58
N SER A 118 -18.28 2.26 -8.56
CA SER A 118 -18.05 3.44 -7.74
C SER A 118 -18.75 4.68 -8.30
N GLY A 119 -19.64 5.26 -7.50
CA GLY A 119 -20.19 6.59 -7.76
C GLY A 119 -19.20 7.74 -7.47
N ALA A 120 -18.01 7.44 -6.90
CA ALA A 120 -16.98 8.44 -6.64
C ALA A 120 -16.30 8.95 -7.92
N ALA A 121 -16.51 8.29 -9.07
CA ALA A 121 -15.90 8.67 -10.33
C ALA A 121 -16.35 10.07 -10.78
N ARG A 122 -15.39 10.92 -11.14
CA ARG A 122 -15.67 12.26 -11.68
C ARG A 122 -16.25 12.23 -13.09
N SER A 123 -15.91 11.21 -13.86
CA SER A 123 -16.36 11.03 -15.24
C SER A 123 -16.24 9.57 -15.68
N ARG A 124 -16.93 9.23 -16.78
CA ARG A 124 -16.77 7.94 -17.45
C ARG A 124 -15.29 7.64 -17.79
N LYS A 125 -14.55 8.64 -18.30
CA LYS A 125 -13.14 8.50 -18.66
C LYS A 125 -12.28 8.19 -17.44
N SER A 126 -12.48 8.87 -16.31
CA SER A 126 -11.74 8.63 -15.08
C SER A 126 -12.01 7.23 -14.50
N GLN A 127 -13.25 6.73 -14.66
CA GLN A 127 -13.62 5.38 -14.20
C GLN A 127 -12.98 4.28 -15.08
N ILE A 128 -12.98 4.46 -16.41
CA ILE A 128 -12.28 3.56 -17.34
C ILE A 128 -10.78 3.53 -17.02
N LEU A 129 -10.19 4.72 -16.81
CA LEU A 129 -8.78 4.84 -16.50
C LEU A 129 -8.39 4.14 -15.18
N ALA A 130 -9.20 4.30 -14.14
CA ALA A 130 -8.96 3.68 -12.84
C ALA A 130 -9.04 2.15 -12.89
N ALA A 131 -10.10 1.62 -13.50
CA ALA A 131 -10.28 0.18 -13.64
C ALA A 131 -9.24 -0.45 -14.59
N GLY A 132 -8.92 0.24 -15.70
CA GLY A 132 -7.88 -0.18 -16.64
C GLY A 132 -6.48 -0.19 -15.99
N PHE A 133 -6.15 0.86 -15.22
CA PHE A 133 -4.91 0.93 -14.45
C PHE A 133 -4.78 -0.24 -13.48
N TRP A 134 -5.83 -0.54 -12.70
CA TRP A 134 -5.80 -1.62 -11.72
C TRP A 134 -5.49 -2.97 -12.36
N ALA A 135 -6.14 -3.31 -13.48
CA ALA A 135 -5.89 -4.55 -14.21
C ALA A 135 -4.45 -4.65 -14.74
N VAL A 136 -3.90 -3.55 -15.30
CA VAL A 136 -2.51 -3.49 -15.77
C VAL A 136 -1.52 -3.56 -14.62
N PHE A 137 -1.83 -2.91 -13.50
CA PHE A 137 -0.96 -2.90 -12.32
C PHE A 137 -0.72 -4.32 -11.78
N ALA A 138 -1.75 -5.18 -11.77
CA ALA A 138 -1.61 -6.57 -11.38
C ALA A 138 -0.60 -7.33 -12.27
N VAL A 139 -0.64 -7.12 -13.59
CA VAL A 139 0.34 -7.71 -14.52
C VAL A 139 1.75 -7.17 -14.28
N CYS A 140 1.87 -5.84 -14.11
CA CYS A 140 3.16 -5.19 -13.90
C CYS A 140 3.83 -5.61 -12.59
N THR A 141 3.05 -5.97 -11.56
CA THR A 141 3.57 -6.48 -10.28
C THR A 141 3.83 -7.99 -10.29
N GLY A 142 3.29 -8.70 -11.27
CA GLY A 142 3.53 -10.12 -11.48
C GLY A 142 3.12 -10.98 -10.27
N HIS A 143 3.96 -11.94 -9.92
CA HIS A 143 3.71 -12.87 -8.79
C HIS A 143 3.51 -12.16 -7.44
N VAL A 144 4.07 -10.96 -7.24
CA VAL A 144 3.88 -10.17 -6.01
C VAL A 144 2.40 -9.83 -5.81
N ALA A 145 1.63 -9.62 -6.89
CA ALA A 145 0.20 -9.32 -6.80
C ALA A 145 -0.62 -10.45 -6.15
N VAL A 146 -0.20 -11.71 -6.33
CA VAL A 146 -1.00 -12.89 -5.94
C VAL A 146 -0.33 -13.77 -4.89
N GLN A 147 0.83 -13.38 -4.36
CA GLN A 147 1.61 -14.19 -3.45
C GLN A 147 2.05 -13.46 -2.17
N ARG A 148 1.44 -12.33 -1.87
CA ARG A 148 1.84 -11.51 -0.70
C ARG A 148 0.64 -11.06 0.13
N LEU A 149 0.79 -11.15 1.45
CA LEU A 149 -0.20 -10.62 2.42
C LEU A 149 -0.40 -9.11 2.29
N ASP A 150 0.56 -8.40 1.72
CA ASP A 150 0.53 -6.94 1.53
C ASP A 150 -0.63 -6.45 0.67
N LEU A 151 -1.19 -7.30 -0.19
CA LEU A 151 -2.39 -6.96 -0.98
C LEU A 151 -3.58 -6.63 -0.08
N VAL A 152 -3.73 -7.33 1.05
CA VAL A 152 -4.88 -7.17 1.94
C VAL A 152 -4.94 -5.76 2.54
N PRO A 153 -3.92 -5.27 3.28
CA PRO A 153 -3.95 -3.91 3.83
C PRO A 153 -3.97 -2.85 2.73
N ALA A 154 -3.33 -3.09 1.58
CA ALA A 154 -3.35 -2.16 0.45
C ALA A 154 -4.77 -1.98 -0.11
N VAL A 155 -5.49 -3.07 -0.36
CA VAL A 155 -6.88 -3.02 -0.84
C VAL A 155 -7.80 -2.42 0.22
N LEU A 156 -7.64 -2.72 1.51
CA LEU A 156 -8.40 -2.08 2.58
C LEU A 156 -8.21 -0.56 2.61
N VAL A 157 -6.99 -0.06 2.38
CA VAL A 157 -6.72 1.38 2.23
C VAL A 157 -7.40 1.93 0.99
N GLY A 158 -7.38 1.22 -0.15
CA GLY A 158 -8.11 1.59 -1.36
C GLY A 158 -9.62 1.67 -1.14
N VAL A 159 -10.20 0.69 -0.44
CA VAL A 159 -11.64 0.71 -0.07
C VAL A 159 -11.94 1.84 0.91
N ALA A 160 -11.08 2.08 1.91
CA ALA A 160 -11.22 3.21 2.81
C ALA A 160 -11.19 4.54 2.03
N ALA A 161 -10.32 4.66 1.04
CA ALA A 161 -10.24 5.82 0.15
C ALA A 161 -11.53 6.05 -0.67
N LEU A 162 -12.14 4.98 -1.19
CA LEU A 162 -13.46 5.05 -1.86
C LEU A 162 -14.57 5.50 -0.91
N LEU A 163 -14.60 4.92 0.29
CA LEU A 163 -15.64 5.19 1.29
C LEU A 163 -15.49 6.56 1.95
N LEU A 164 -14.34 7.19 1.86
CA LEU A 164 -14.11 8.52 2.41
C LEU A 164 -15.08 9.57 1.86
N PHE A 165 -15.59 9.36 0.65
CA PHE A 165 -16.53 10.28 -0.02
C PHE A 165 -17.97 10.14 0.47
N TYR A 166 -18.37 8.98 1.01
CA TYR A 166 -19.76 8.68 1.35
C TYR A 166 -19.94 8.27 2.80
N TYR A 167 -19.02 7.44 3.30
CA TYR A 167 -19.09 6.83 4.63
C TYR A 167 -17.77 7.00 5.39
N PRO A 168 -17.36 8.24 5.72
CA PRO A 168 -16.04 8.49 6.30
C PRO A 168 -15.82 7.81 7.66
N ARG A 169 -16.87 7.47 8.40
CA ARG A 169 -16.75 6.65 9.63
C ARG A 169 -16.33 5.21 9.31
N ILE A 170 -16.93 4.59 8.27
CA ILE A 170 -16.55 3.25 7.83
C ILE A 170 -15.13 3.29 7.26
N SER A 171 -14.80 4.33 6.48
CA SER A 171 -13.43 4.58 6.02
C SER A 171 -12.43 4.61 7.19
N SER A 172 -12.77 5.31 8.27
CA SER A 172 -11.94 5.38 9.49
C SER A 172 -11.75 4.01 10.16
N ALA A 173 -12.83 3.22 10.27
CA ALA A 173 -12.77 1.86 10.81
C ALA A 173 -11.89 0.95 9.95
N LEU A 174 -12.07 0.96 8.62
CA LEU A 174 -11.25 0.16 7.70
C LEU A 174 -9.77 0.54 7.75
N LEU A 175 -9.48 1.83 7.88
CA LEU A 175 -8.10 2.30 8.07
C LEU A 175 -7.52 1.77 9.40
N GLY A 176 -8.32 1.71 10.46
CA GLY A 176 -7.95 1.08 11.73
C GLY A 176 -7.66 -0.41 11.58
N VAL A 177 -8.51 -1.15 10.86
CA VAL A 177 -8.29 -2.57 10.53
C VAL A 177 -7.01 -2.75 9.72
N ALA A 178 -6.81 -1.95 8.66
CA ALA A 178 -5.60 -1.99 7.83
C ALA A 178 -4.33 -1.72 8.67
N THR A 179 -4.40 -0.80 9.65
CA THR A 179 -3.30 -0.50 10.59
C THR A 179 -2.96 -1.71 11.46
N MET A 180 -3.96 -2.46 11.91
CA MET A 180 -3.76 -3.67 12.71
C MET A 180 -3.27 -4.87 11.89
N ILE A 181 -3.45 -4.85 10.56
CA ILE A 181 -2.85 -5.83 9.64
C ILE A 181 -1.39 -5.48 9.35
N LYS A 182 -1.10 -4.20 9.14
CA LYS A 182 0.26 -3.69 8.89
C LYS A 182 0.32 -2.23 9.33
N LEU A 183 1.36 -1.81 10.03
CA LEU A 183 1.39 -0.53 10.78
C LEU A 183 1.31 0.72 9.89
N TRP A 184 1.81 0.67 8.65
CA TRP A 184 1.93 1.85 7.79
C TRP A 184 0.60 2.61 7.49
N PRO A 185 -0.58 1.97 7.39
CA PRO A 185 -1.83 2.69 7.19
C PRO A 185 -2.17 3.65 8.33
N GLY A 186 -1.61 3.41 9.52
CA GLY A 186 -1.86 4.28 10.70
C GLY A 186 -1.49 5.73 10.49
N VAL A 187 -0.42 6.01 9.74
CA VAL A 187 0.00 7.37 9.40
C VAL A 187 -1.04 8.09 8.54
N LEU A 188 -1.84 7.37 7.77
CA LEU A 188 -2.86 7.93 6.89
C LEU A 188 -4.06 8.54 7.68
N ALA A 189 -4.21 8.18 8.97
CA ALA A 189 -5.25 8.75 9.83
C ALA A 189 -5.22 10.28 9.92
N ILE A 190 -4.07 10.90 9.62
CA ILE A 190 -3.94 12.36 9.56
C ILE A 190 -4.86 13.00 8.48
N GLY A 191 -5.13 12.27 7.41
CA GLY A 191 -6.06 12.70 6.36
C GLY A 191 -7.54 12.67 6.78
N LEU A 192 -7.88 12.13 7.96
CA LEU A 192 -9.22 12.16 8.55
C LEU A 192 -9.45 13.44 9.38
N VAL A 193 -8.40 14.20 9.68
CA VAL A 193 -8.45 15.37 10.55
C VAL A 193 -9.08 16.55 9.80
N ARG A 194 -10.23 17.02 10.32
CA ARG A 194 -10.96 18.22 9.88
C ARG A 194 -10.73 19.35 10.88
N GLY A 195 -11.43 20.46 10.68
CA GLY A 195 -11.37 21.60 11.61
C GLY A 195 -11.75 21.22 13.06
N TYR A 196 -11.08 21.86 14.03
CA TYR A 196 -11.30 21.57 15.47
C TYR A 196 -12.74 21.80 15.95
N ARG A 197 -13.50 22.67 15.27
CA ARG A 197 -14.92 22.92 15.57
C ARG A 197 -15.86 21.87 14.97
N ARG A 198 -15.35 20.97 14.13
CA ARG A 198 -16.16 19.94 13.46
C ARG A 198 -16.26 18.68 14.33
N LYS A 199 -17.44 18.37 14.83
CA LYS A 199 -17.70 17.11 15.57
C LYS A 199 -17.26 15.87 14.77
N ALA A 200 -17.29 15.96 13.43
CA ALA A 200 -16.87 14.88 12.54
C ALA A 200 -15.39 14.48 12.74
N THR A 201 -14.48 15.44 13.01
CA THR A 201 -13.07 15.15 13.32
C THR A 201 -12.95 14.15 14.46
N TYR A 202 -13.61 14.45 15.56
CA TYR A 202 -13.55 13.63 16.77
C TYR A 202 -14.17 12.26 16.56
N TRP A 203 -15.27 12.18 15.80
CA TRP A 203 -15.89 10.89 15.47
C TRP A 203 -15.01 10.02 14.56
N TYR A 204 -14.34 10.60 13.56
CA TYR A 204 -13.48 9.83 12.67
C TYR A 204 -12.27 9.27 13.40
N ILE A 205 -11.63 10.12 14.22
CA ILE A 205 -10.50 9.69 15.05
C ILE A 205 -10.96 8.70 16.14
N ALA A 206 -12.11 8.92 16.79
CA ALA A 206 -12.63 7.99 17.79
C ALA A 206 -12.94 6.61 17.20
N VAL A 207 -13.54 6.54 15.99
CA VAL A 207 -13.79 5.28 15.30
C VAL A 207 -12.48 4.59 14.91
N PHE A 208 -11.51 5.32 14.36
CA PHE A 208 -10.20 4.79 14.01
C PHE A 208 -9.49 4.21 15.24
N VAL A 209 -9.36 5.00 16.30
CA VAL A 209 -8.70 4.59 17.56
C VAL A 209 -9.47 3.48 18.25
N GLY A 210 -10.81 3.57 18.30
CA GLY A 210 -11.66 2.54 18.88
C GLY A 210 -11.53 1.20 18.17
N THR A 211 -11.38 1.19 16.84
CA THR A 211 -11.11 -0.03 16.06
C THR A 211 -9.76 -0.63 16.44
N ILE A 212 -8.71 0.19 16.53
CA ILE A 212 -7.38 -0.28 16.95
C ILE A 212 -7.43 -0.85 18.37
N ILE A 213 -8.03 -0.13 19.31
CA ILE A 213 -8.16 -0.60 20.69
C ILE A 213 -8.95 -1.91 20.77
N GLY A 214 -10.08 -2.01 20.08
CA GLY A 214 -10.91 -3.21 20.05
C GLY A 214 -10.16 -4.43 19.51
N LEU A 215 -9.46 -4.27 18.36
CA LEU A 215 -8.64 -5.35 17.80
C LEU A 215 -7.42 -5.67 18.66
N SER A 216 -6.77 -4.67 19.28
CA SER A 216 -5.66 -4.89 20.20
C SER A 216 -6.11 -5.67 21.43
N ALA A 217 -7.26 -5.33 22.01
CA ALA A 217 -7.84 -6.07 23.13
C ALA A 217 -8.16 -7.51 22.74
N LEU A 218 -8.75 -7.72 21.56
CA LEU A 218 -9.03 -9.07 21.04
C LEU A 218 -7.74 -9.91 20.89
N VAL A 219 -6.70 -9.34 20.28
CA VAL A 219 -5.39 -10.00 20.14
C VAL A 219 -4.77 -10.30 21.50
N ALA A 220 -4.82 -9.34 22.43
CA ALA A 220 -4.27 -9.54 23.78
C ALA A 220 -5.00 -10.64 24.55
N MET A 221 -6.32 -10.76 24.38
CA MET A 221 -7.13 -11.83 25.02
C MET A 221 -6.89 -13.21 24.41
N VAL A 222 -6.75 -13.28 23.07
CA VAL A 222 -6.64 -14.57 22.35
C VAL A 222 -5.19 -15.08 22.29
N SER A 223 -4.24 -14.18 22.07
CA SER A 223 -2.84 -14.52 21.75
C SER A 223 -1.83 -13.96 22.75
N GLY A 224 -2.26 -13.18 23.72
CA GLY A 224 -1.43 -12.56 24.74
C GLY A 224 -0.81 -11.23 24.30
N VAL A 225 -0.41 -10.41 25.30
CA VAL A 225 0.17 -9.08 25.10
C VAL A 225 1.52 -9.14 24.38
N GLN A 226 2.33 -10.19 24.64
CA GLN A 226 3.61 -10.37 23.94
C GLN A 226 3.42 -10.49 22.43
N ARG A 227 2.39 -11.22 21.98
CA ARG A 227 2.07 -11.38 20.56
C ARG A 227 1.57 -10.06 19.93
N LEU A 228 0.87 -9.25 20.71
CA LEU A 228 0.46 -7.90 20.26
C LEU A 228 1.66 -7.00 20.04
N LEU A 229 2.69 -7.07 20.88
CA LEU A 229 3.85 -6.18 20.86
C LEU A 229 5.00 -6.72 19.97
N SER A 230 4.96 -7.99 19.56
CA SER A 230 6.05 -8.65 18.80
C SER A 230 6.49 -7.88 17.55
N PRO A 231 5.62 -7.23 16.74
CA PRO A 231 6.07 -6.49 15.56
C PRO A 231 6.97 -5.28 15.89
N PHE A 232 6.77 -4.65 17.05
CA PHE A 232 7.59 -3.51 17.47
C PHE A 232 8.98 -3.95 17.90
N THR A 233 9.07 -5.03 18.66
CA THR A 233 10.35 -5.61 19.06
C THR A 233 11.18 -6.04 17.84
N TYR A 234 10.52 -6.62 16.84
CA TYR A 234 11.15 -7.08 15.63
C TYR A 234 11.73 -5.94 14.76
N GLN A 235 11.06 -4.80 14.68
CA GLN A 235 11.52 -3.64 13.90
C GLN A 235 12.83 -3.04 14.43
N GLY A 236 13.09 -3.16 15.74
CA GLY A 236 14.32 -2.64 16.38
C GLY A 236 15.60 -3.34 15.92
N VAL A 237 15.53 -4.61 15.52
CA VAL A 237 16.70 -5.47 15.21
C VAL A 237 17.07 -5.43 13.72
N ARG A 238 16.26 -4.84 12.84
CA ARG A 238 16.49 -4.84 11.39
C ARG A 238 17.63 -3.94 10.98
N GLY A 239 18.52 -4.46 10.13
CA GLY A 239 19.53 -3.73 9.42
C GLY A 239 19.02 -3.02 8.16
N LEU A 240 19.93 -2.66 7.26
CA LEU A 240 19.62 -2.02 5.99
C LEU A 240 19.35 -3.09 4.92
N GLN A 241 18.08 -3.20 4.50
CA GLN A 241 17.66 -4.17 3.49
C GLN A 241 18.16 -3.75 2.10
N ILE A 242 18.65 -4.72 1.32
CA ILE A 242 19.36 -4.50 0.04
C ILE A 242 18.57 -3.73 -1.01
N GLU A 243 17.25 -3.86 -1.02
CA GLU A 243 16.41 -3.17 -2.00
C GLU A 243 15.96 -1.78 -1.54
N SER A 244 16.26 -1.36 -0.29
CA SER A 244 15.89 -0.03 0.19
C SER A 244 16.55 1.08 -0.63
N ILE A 245 15.88 2.23 -0.70
CA ILE A 245 16.42 3.39 -1.43
C ILE A 245 17.79 3.78 -0.87
N ALA A 246 17.91 3.75 0.45
CA ALA A 246 19.15 4.11 1.12
C ALA A 246 20.32 3.11 0.89
N ALA A 247 20.02 1.82 0.60
CA ALA A 247 21.03 0.82 0.27
C ALA A 247 21.54 0.93 -1.18
N THR A 248 20.79 1.57 -2.07
CA THR A 248 21.09 1.62 -3.50
C THR A 248 22.51 2.08 -3.83
N PRO A 249 23.07 3.15 -3.21
CA PRO A 249 24.45 3.56 -3.50
C PRO A 249 25.48 2.48 -3.20
N MET A 250 25.32 1.73 -2.11
CA MET A 250 26.23 0.66 -1.70
C MET A 250 26.12 -0.56 -2.62
N ILE A 251 24.88 -0.95 -2.98
CA ILE A 251 24.64 -2.03 -3.96
C ILE A 251 25.25 -1.69 -5.31
N VAL A 252 25.05 -0.47 -5.81
CA VAL A 252 25.67 0.01 -7.06
C VAL A 252 27.20 -0.02 -6.95
N ARG A 253 27.77 0.53 -5.88
CA ARG A 253 29.21 0.52 -5.67
C ARG A 253 29.79 -0.89 -5.62
N GLY A 254 29.11 -1.81 -4.91
CA GLY A 254 29.50 -3.22 -4.86
C GLY A 254 29.50 -3.89 -6.24
N ALA A 255 28.49 -3.62 -7.06
CA ALA A 255 28.39 -4.21 -8.40
C ALA A 255 29.46 -3.69 -9.38
N PHE A 256 29.91 -2.44 -9.23
CA PHE A 256 30.83 -1.77 -10.15
C PHE A 256 32.26 -1.62 -9.62
N GLY A 257 32.75 -2.57 -8.85
CA GLY A 257 34.19 -2.67 -8.55
C GLY A 257 34.59 -2.71 -7.08
N ALA A 258 33.65 -2.57 -6.16
CA ALA A 258 33.89 -2.63 -4.71
C ALA A 258 33.20 -3.80 -4.02
N ALA A 259 33.03 -4.93 -4.70
CA ALA A 259 32.30 -6.09 -4.16
C ALA A 259 32.88 -6.59 -2.82
N ALA A 260 34.20 -6.58 -2.66
CA ALA A 260 34.87 -7.02 -1.43
C ALA A 260 34.62 -6.10 -0.21
N GLU A 261 34.14 -4.87 -0.42
CA GLU A 261 33.86 -3.93 0.67
C GLU A 261 32.50 -4.18 1.33
N TYR A 262 31.60 -4.94 0.67
CA TYR A 262 30.21 -5.15 1.11
C TYR A 262 29.90 -6.62 1.30
N SER A 263 29.13 -6.92 2.35
CA SER A 263 28.60 -8.25 2.57
C SER A 263 27.06 -8.19 2.59
N VAL A 264 26.43 -9.08 1.86
CA VAL A 264 24.97 -9.29 1.87
C VAL A 264 24.68 -10.62 2.52
N THR A 265 23.86 -10.61 3.56
CA THR A 265 23.51 -11.81 4.33
C THR A 265 22.01 -11.90 4.54
N TYR A 266 21.47 -13.12 4.58
CA TYR A 266 20.09 -13.35 4.99
C TYR A 266 20.01 -13.29 6.51
N ALA A 267 19.46 -12.21 7.03
CA ALA A 267 19.44 -11.91 8.46
C ALA A 267 18.30 -12.63 9.22
N ALA A 268 18.39 -12.62 10.54
CA ALA A 268 17.31 -13.10 11.42
C ALA A 268 15.99 -12.35 11.19
N SER A 269 16.06 -11.15 10.64
CA SER A 269 14.94 -10.33 10.18
C SER A 269 14.18 -10.88 8.95
N LYS A 270 14.53 -12.10 8.48
CA LYS A 270 13.93 -12.74 7.31
C LYS A 270 14.03 -11.88 6.03
N SER A 271 15.12 -11.12 5.91
CA SER A 271 15.44 -10.31 4.73
C SER A 271 16.93 -10.28 4.47
N TYR A 272 17.32 -10.03 3.21
CA TYR A 272 18.72 -9.77 2.88
C TYR A 272 19.11 -8.37 3.33
N GLU A 273 20.18 -8.28 4.12
CA GLU A 273 20.72 -7.03 4.66
C GLU A 273 22.16 -6.83 4.19
N ILE A 274 22.52 -5.57 3.92
CA ILE A 274 23.86 -5.18 3.51
C ILE A 274 24.64 -4.61 4.69
N THR A 275 25.92 -4.95 4.77
CA THR A 275 26.90 -4.37 5.70
C THR A 275 28.11 -3.89 4.92
N GLY A 276 28.82 -2.90 5.46
CA GLY A 276 29.98 -2.31 4.82
C GLY A 276 30.05 -0.79 4.97
N PRO A 277 31.01 -0.14 4.30
CA PRO A 277 31.22 1.30 4.41
C PRO A 277 29.98 2.11 4.03
N GLY A 278 29.60 3.09 4.87
CA GLY A 278 28.48 3.99 4.62
C GLY A 278 27.10 3.47 5.02
N VAL A 279 26.95 2.20 5.43
CA VAL A 279 25.65 1.61 5.81
C VAL A 279 25.06 2.31 7.03
N ASP A 280 25.85 2.59 8.08
CA ASP A 280 25.36 3.29 9.27
C ASP A 280 24.89 4.72 8.95
N ALA A 281 25.61 5.42 8.08
CA ALA A 281 25.20 6.73 7.60
C ALA A 281 23.88 6.67 6.81
N ALA A 282 23.71 5.63 5.97
CA ALA A 282 22.45 5.41 5.25
C ALA A 282 21.28 5.12 6.19
N ILE A 283 21.49 4.32 7.25
CA ILE A 283 20.48 4.08 8.31
C ILE A 283 20.11 5.39 9.01
N MET A 284 21.10 6.24 9.32
CA MET A 284 20.84 7.54 9.91
C MET A 284 20.01 8.43 8.98
N VAL A 285 20.31 8.44 7.68
CA VAL A 285 19.52 9.17 6.67
C VAL A 285 18.07 8.67 6.65
N THR A 286 17.82 7.35 6.69
CA THR A 286 16.46 6.82 6.74
C THR A 286 15.70 7.29 7.99
N ASN A 287 16.37 7.33 9.15
CA ASN A 287 15.75 7.82 10.39
C ASN A 287 15.37 9.31 10.31
N VAL A 288 16.25 10.14 9.72
CA VAL A 288 15.96 11.57 9.48
C VAL A 288 14.79 11.75 8.50
N LEU A 289 14.76 10.99 7.40
CA LEU A 289 13.67 11.02 6.43
C LEU A 289 12.35 10.54 7.05
N MET A 290 12.39 9.53 7.92
CA MET A 290 11.21 9.05 8.65
C MET A 290 10.68 10.15 9.59
N LEU A 291 11.57 10.81 10.34
CA LEU A 291 11.19 11.93 11.18
C LEU A 291 10.58 13.07 10.34
N ALA A 292 11.19 13.42 9.21
CA ALA A 292 10.66 14.42 8.29
C ALA A 292 9.26 14.04 7.76
N THR A 293 9.03 12.75 7.47
CA THR A 293 7.72 12.22 7.06
C THR A 293 6.68 12.42 8.17
N LEU A 294 7.03 12.10 9.40
CA LEU A 294 6.12 12.29 10.55
C LEU A 294 5.84 13.78 10.82
N VAL A 295 6.86 14.62 10.73
CA VAL A 295 6.70 16.09 10.87
C VAL A 295 5.77 16.62 9.76
N PHE A 296 5.94 16.20 8.52
CA PHE A 296 5.05 16.56 7.41
C PHE A 296 3.61 16.11 7.71
N ALA A 297 3.42 14.87 8.17
CA ALA A 297 2.11 14.33 8.53
C ALA A 297 1.42 15.17 9.61
N VAL A 298 2.14 15.48 10.70
CA VAL A 298 1.63 16.32 11.80
C VAL A 298 1.32 17.75 11.32
N ALA A 299 2.21 18.35 10.54
CA ALA A 299 1.99 19.69 9.98
C ALA A 299 0.73 19.76 9.09
N TRP A 300 0.51 18.71 8.26
CA TRP A 300 -0.71 18.59 7.45
C TRP A 300 -1.96 18.47 8.32
N ALA A 301 -1.94 17.60 9.33
CA ALA A 301 -3.05 17.43 10.27
C ALA A 301 -3.36 18.75 11.03
N LEU A 302 -2.33 19.44 11.53
CA LEU A 302 -2.48 20.73 12.20
C LEU A 302 -3.06 21.80 11.27
N ARG A 303 -2.62 21.86 10.02
CA ARG A 303 -3.21 22.75 9.03
C ARG A 303 -4.71 22.46 8.82
N GLY A 304 -5.08 21.20 8.67
CA GLY A 304 -6.47 20.76 8.56
C GLY A 304 -7.28 21.15 9.80
N PHE A 305 -6.72 20.90 10.97
CA PHE A 305 -7.36 21.13 12.26
C PHE A 305 -7.59 22.63 12.56
N VAL A 306 -6.57 23.47 12.32
CA VAL A 306 -6.64 24.91 12.62
C VAL A 306 -7.43 25.66 11.54
N LYS A 307 -7.20 25.35 10.25
CA LYS A 307 -7.76 26.14 9.14
C LYS A 307 -9.08 25.58 8.59
N ASP A 308 -9.58 24.46 9.11
CA ASP A 308 -10.72 23.71 8.57
C ASP A 308 -10.57 23.41 7.06
N ALA A 309 -9.32 23.21 6.61
CA ALA A 309 -8.94 23.03 5.20
C ALA A 309 -8.96 21.55 4.79
N TRP A 310 -10.04 20.83 5.10
CA TRP A 310 -10.20 19.43 4.80
C TRP A 310 -11.05 19.21 3.55
N SER A 311 -10.64 18.27 2.72
CA SER A 311 -11.47 17.69 1.66
C SER A 311 -11.11 16.23 1.43
N PRO A 312 -12.06 15.37 0.95
CA PRO A 312 -11.74 13.98 0.62
C PRO A 312 -10.63 13.87 -0.44
N ASP A 313 -10.66 14.73 -1.46
CA ASP A 313 -9.61 14.75 -2.50
C ASP A 313 -8.24 15.15 -1.89
N GLY A 314 -8.20 16.11 -0.97
CA GLY A 314 -6.99 16.48 -0.24
C GLY A 314 -6.45 15.33 0.61
N SER A 315 -7.33 14.55 1.24
CA SER A 315 -6.95 13.34 1.98
C SER A 315 -6.33 12.28 1.07
N LEU A 316 -6.89 12.05 -0.14
CA LEU A 316 -6.29 11.13 -1.11
C LEU A 316 -4.89 11.56 -1.52
N ILE A 317 -4.71 12.85 -1.79
CA ILE A 317 -3.41 13.40 -2.20
C ILE A 317 -2.38 13.18 -1.11
N VAL A 318 -2.70 13.54 0.14
CA VAL A 318 -1.76 13.36 1.25
C VAL A 318 -1.50 11.90 1.57
N TRP A 319 -2.49 11.01 1.42
CA TRP A 319 -2.30 9.57 1.62
C TRP A 319 -1.28 9.02 0.61
N VAL A 320 -1.44 9.31 -0.68
CA VAL A 320 -0.46 8.90 -1.71
C VAL A 320 0.92 9.48 -1.40
N THR A 321 0.99 10.76 -1.05
CA THR A 321 2.26 11.43 -0.71
C THR A 321 2.94 10.76 0.49
N LEU A 322 2.20 10.48 1.56
CA LEU A 322 2.73 9.81 2.74
C LEU A 322 3.22 8.40 2.46
N ILE A 323 2.52 7.63 1.60
CA ILE A 323 3.00 6.29 1.25
C ILE A 323 4.33 6.39 0.50
N PHE A 324 4.47 7.30 -0.48
CA PHE A 324 5.77 7.53 -1.14
C PHE A 324 6.86 7.96 -0.16
N MET A 325 6.55 8.91 0.75
CA MET A 325 7.51 9.35 1.76
C MET A 325 7.93 8.21 2.69
N LEU A 326 6.97 7.38 3.14
CA LEU A 326 7.26 6.21 3.98
C LEU A 326 8.15 5.20 3.24
N LEU A 327 7.90 4.93 1.95
CA LEU A 327 8.70 4.00 1.16
C LEU A 327 10.14 4.51 0.96
N VAL A 328 10.31 5.81 0.71
CA VAL A 328 11.64 6.43 0.55
C VAL A 328 12.39 6.49 1.88
N ALA A 329 11.70 6.76 2.98
CA ALA A 329 12.29 6.90 4.30
C ALA A 329 12.59 5.56 5.00
N ASN A 330 12.07 4.44 4.48
CA ASN A 330 12.19 3.16 5.17
C ASN A 330 13.54 2.49 4.88
N LYS A 331 14.18 1.96 5.92
CA LYS A 331 15.38 1.10 5.80
C LYS A 331 15.09 -0.28 5.19
N VAL A 332 13.82 -0.61 4.98
CA VAL A 332 13.35 -1.86 4.36
C VAL A 332 12.42 -1.52 3.20
N PHE A 333 12.70 -2.03 2.02
CA PHE A 333 11.83 -1.91 0.86
C PHE A 333 11.76 -3.25 0.12
N SER A 334 10.88 -4.12 0.59
CA SER A 334 10.63 -5.41 -0.07
C SER A 334 9.82 -5.24 -1.35
N PRO A 335 9.93 -6.15 -2.35
CA PRO A 335 9.23 -6.04 -3.65
C PRO A 335 7.73 -5.80 -3.52
N GLN A 336 7.08 -6.42 -2.53
CA GLN A 336 5.65 -6.30 -2.29
C GLN A 336 5.17 -4.92 -1.82
N TYR A 337 6.06 -4.03 -1.39
CA TYR A 337 5.63 -2.71 -0.90
C TYR A 337 5.07 -1.80 -2.00
N ILE A 338 5.35 -2.10 -3.27
CA ILE A 338 4.72 -1.42 -4.40
C ILE A 338 3.19 -1.59 -4.40
N LEU A 339 2.67 -2.69 -3.84
CA LEU A 339 1.23 -2.93 -3.71
C LEU A 339 0.52 -1.87 -2.87
N TRP A 340 1.22 -1.25 -1.89
CA TRP A 340 0.61 -0.23 -1.03
C TRP A 340 0.06 0.97 -1.81
N LEU A 341 0.65 1.23 -2.98
CA LEU A 341 0.29 2.35 -3.85
C LEU A 341 -0.82 2.02 -4.85
N GLY A 342 -0.92 0.75 -5.30
CA GLY A 342 -1.80 0.37 -6.41
C GLY A 342 -3.28 0.72 -6.19
N PRO A 343 -3.93 0.19 -5.13
CA PRO A 343 -5.36 0.42 -4.91
C PRO A 343 -5.70 1.89 -4.69
N ILE A 344 -4.91 2.61 -3.89
CA ILE A 344 -5.16 4.03 -3.64
C ILE A 344 -4.96 4.86 -4.91
N MET A 345 -3.98 4.51 -5.76
CA MET A 345 -3.78 5.21 -7.03
C MET A 345 -4.94 4.99 -8.00
N ALA A 346 -5.53 3.79 -8.04
CA ALA A 346 -6.75 3.55 -8.79
C ALA A 346 -7.89 4.48 -8.33
N VAL A 347 -8.05 4.69 -7.01
CA VAL A 347 -9.05 5.63 -6.47
C VAL A 347 -8.72 7.08 -6.82
N VAL A 348 -7.45 7.45 -6.79
CA VAL A 348 -7.00 8.79 -7.22
C VAL A 348 -7.34 9.03 -8.70
N LEU A 349 -7.16 8.01 -9.54
CA LEU A 349 -7.52 8.10 -10.98
C LEU A 349 -9.03 8.25 -11.19
N LEU A 350 -9.88 7.62 -10.35
CA LEU A 350 -11.33 7.86 -10.34
C LEU A 350 -11.67 9.34 -10.11
N ARG A 351 -10.85 10.03 -9.32
CA ARG A 351 -11.06 11.42 -8.89
C ARG A 351 -10.35 12.45 -9.77
N THR A 352 -9.58 12.00 -10.78
CA THR A 352 -8.82 12.93 -11.62
C THR A 352 -9.75 13.88 -12.37
N ASN A 353 -9.40 15.17 -12.38
CA ASN A 353 -10.14 16.24 -13.00
C ASN A 353 -9.17 17.20 -13.73
N GLY A 354 -8.58 16.71 -14.82
CA GLY A 354 -7.66 17.49 -15.64
C GLY A 354 -6.25 17.72 -15.07
N SER A 355 -6.00 17.37 -13.81
CA SER A 355 -4.65 17.40 -13.22
C SER A 355 -3.75 16.36 -13.88
N LYS A 356 -2.51 16.74 -14.19
CA LYS A 356 -1.50 15.84 -14.77
C LYS A 356 -0.82 14.96 -13.72
N TYR A 357 -0.79 15.37 -12.45
CA TYR A 357 -0.11 14.65 -11.37
C TYR A 357 -0.55 13.18 -11.24
N PRO A 358 -1.87 12.85 -11.19
CA PRO A 358 -2.31 11.47 -11.10
C PRO A 358 -1.84 10.59 -12.25
N LEU A 359 -1.85 11.11 -13.47
CA LEU A 359 -1.43 10.37 -14.66
C LEU A 359 0.09 10.11 -14.65
N VAL A 360 0.88 11.13 -14.32
CA VAL A 360 2.34 11.00 -14.20
C VAL A 360 2.69 9.95 -13.13
N LEU A 361 2.07 10.05 -11.94
CA LEU A 361 2.30 9.09 -10.86
C LEU A 361 1.88 7.67 -11.25
N ALA A 362 0.74 7.50 -11.92
CA ALA A 362 0.29 6.18 -12.38
C ALA A 362 1.29 5.55 -13.36
N TRP A 363 1.80 6.30 -14.34
CA TRP A 363 2.81 5.81 -15.27
C TRP A 363 4.13 5.45 -14.58
N LEU A 364 4.61 6.31 -13.69
CA LEU A 364 5.82 6.03 -12.90
C LEU A 364 5.65 4.76 -12.06
N MET A 365 4.46 4.56 -11.47
CA MET A 365 4.16 3.35 -10.69
C MET A 365 4.14 2.07 -11.54
N LEU A 366 3.54 2.10 -12.73
CA LEU A 366 3.56 0.95 -13.64
C LEU A 366 4.99 0.60 -14.04
N LEU A 367 5.80 1.61 -14.34
CA LEU A 367 7.22 1.41 -14.67
C LEU A 367 8.00 0.83 -13.47
N MET A 368 7.80 1.37 -12.27
CA MET A 368 8.42 0.83 -11.06
C MET A 368 7.99 -0.60 -10.75
N ALA A 369 6.72 -0.94 -11.01
CA ALA A 369 6.20 -2.30 -10.83
C ALA A 369 6.87 -3.28 -11.81
N VAL A 370 6.99 -2.92 -13.09
CA VAL A 370 7.71 -3.74 -14.10
C VAL A 370 9.19 -3.90 -13.71
N LEU A 371 9.87 -2.83 -13.35
CA LEU A 371 11.27 -2.90 -12.91
C LEU A 371 11.41 -3.76 -11.65
N GLY A 372 10.48 -3.64 -10.70
CA GLY A 372 10.43 -4.50 -9.51
C GLY A 372 10.31 -5.97 -9.86
N GLN A 373 9.42 -6.30 -10.83
CA GLN A 373 9.25 -7.67 -11.33
C GLN A 373 10.49 -8.18 -12.08
N VAL A 374 11.16 -7.32 -12.84
CA VAL A 374 12.41 -7.69 -13.52
C VAL A 374 13.51 -7.97 -12.51
N VAL A 375 13.68 -7.12 -11.49
CA VAL A 375 14.67 -7.33 -10.44
C VAL A 375 14.35 -8.60 -9.65
N TYR A 376 13.11 -8.74 -9.17
CA TYR A 376 12.69 -9.87 -8.38
C TYR A 376 11.53 -10.62 -9.07
N PRO A 377 11.70 -11.86 -9.50
CA PRO A 377 12.81 -12.77 -9.15
C PRO A 377 13.97 -12.83 -10.17
N TYR A 378 13.85 -12.29 -11.39
CA TYR A 378 14.68 -12.70 -12.53
C TYR A 378 16.18 -12.36 -12.38
N TYR A 379 16.50 -11.19 -11.83
CA TYR A 379 17.88 -10.70 -11.65
C TYR A 379 18.20 -10.43 -10.18
N TYR A 380 17.54 -11.17 -9.27
CA TYR A 380 17.72 -10.92 -7.83
C TYR A 380 19.10 -11.30 -7.34
N ASP A 381 19.72 -12.31 -7.96
CA ASP A 381 21.08 -12.74 -7.63
C ASP A 381 22.12 -11.64 -7.86
N ASP A 382 21.94 -10.79 -8.87
CA ASP A 382 22.82 -9.63 -9.11
C ASP A 382 22.83 -8.67 -7.90
N VAL A 383 21.71 -8.60 -7.15
CA VAL A 383 21.55 -7.72 -6.00
C VAL A 383 22.02 -8.40 -4.71
N VAL A 384 21.78 -9.71 -4.58
CA VAL A 384 22.17 -10.51 -3.41
C VAL A 384 23.66 -10.79 -3.40
N HIS A 385 24.27 -10.99 -4.57
CA HIS A 385 25.69 -11.32 -4.72
C HIS A 385 26.43 -10.18 -5.44
N PRO A 386 26.97 -9.17 -4.72
CA PRO A 386 27.66 -8.03 -5.34
C PRO A 386 28.81 -8.49 -6.26
N GLY A 387 28.80 -8.00 -7.52
CA GLY A 387 29.83 -8.30 -8.51
C GLY A 387 29.55 -9.51 -9.41
N THR A 388 28.44 -10.24 -9.23
CA THR A 388 28.08 -11.38 -10.12
C THR A 388 27.35 -10.93 -11.38
N GLY A 389 26.62 -9.82 -11.31
CA GLY A 389 25.90 -9.22 -12.44
C GLY A 389 25.54 -7.76 -12.17
N THR A 390 25.05 -7.08 -13.20
CA THR A 390 24.75 -5.64 -13.12
C THR A 390 23.34 -5.28 -13.55
N LEU A 391 22.62 -6.13 -14.28
CA LEU A 391 21.30 -5.83 -14.81
C LEU A 391 20.26 -5.64 -13.70
N GLY A 392 20.25 -6.54 -12.70
CA GLY A 392 19.40 -6.42 -11.52
C GLY A 392 19.70 -5.16 -10.72
N VAL A 393 20.99 -4.82 -10.58
CA VAL A 393 21.42 -3.62 -9.86
C VAL A 393 21.02 -2.33 -10.60
N ILE A 394 21.16 -2.28 -11.92
CA ILE A 394 20.71 -1.15 -12.74
C ILE A 394 19.19 -0.99 -12.64
N GLY A 395 18.44 -2.11 -12.80
CA GLY A 395 16.99 -2.12 -12.65
C GLY A 395 16.54 -1.61 -11.28
N LEU A 396 17.21 -2.07 -10.21
CA LEU A 396 16.98 -1.61 -8.84
C LEU A 396 17.26 -0.10 -8.69
N ALA A 397 18.38 0.38 -9.19
CA ALA A 397 18.76 1.79 -9.10
C ALA A 397 17.77 2.70 -9.82
N ILE A 398 17.32 2.31 -11.03
CA ILE A 398 16.30 3.04 -11.78
C ILE A 398 14.98 3.04 -11.02
N ARG A 399 14.49 1.86 -10.54
CA ARG A 399 13.25 1.74 -9.76
C ARG A 399 13.28 2.66 -8.54
N ASN A 400 14.38 2.65 -7.80
CA ASN A 400 14.53 3.44 -6.58
C ASN A 400 14.64 4.94 -6.89
N GLY A 401 15.33 5.32 -7.97
CA GLY A 401 15.34 6.70 -8.47
C GLY A 401 13.93 7.20 -8.85
N LEU A 402 13.14 6.38 -9.56
CA LEU A 402 11.75 6.69 -9.90
C LEU A 402 10.86 6.82 -8.66
N MET A 403 11.13 6.06 -7.59
CA MET A 403 10.43 6.19 -6.31
C MET A 403 10.67 7.57 -5.68
N VAL A 404 11.91 8.05 -5.68
CA VAL A 404 12.25 9.40 -5.21
C VAL A 404 11.60 10.48 -6.07
N VAL A 405 11.63 10.34 -7.40
CA VAL A 405 10.93 11.26 -8.32
C VAL A 405 9.43 11.27 -8.03
N SER A 406 8.81 10.12 -7.83
CA SER A 406 7.38 10.01 -7.51
C SER A 406 7.02 10.67 -6.18
N MET A 407 7.89 10.52 -5.16
CA MET A 407 7.75 11.23 -3.89
C MET A 407 7.77 12.76 -4.11
N ILE A 408 8.74 13.27 -4.87
CA ILE A 408 8.84 14.71 -5.15
C ILE A 408 7.59 15.20 -5.91
N VAL A 409 7.16 14.48 -6.95
CA VAL A 409 5.96 14.82 -7.73
C VAL A 409 4.71 14.84 -6.84
N SER A 410 4.56 13.86 -5.94
CA SER A 410 3.42 13.80 -5.02
C SER A 410 3.46 14.92 -3.97
N LEU A 411 4.64 15.29 -3.46
CA LEU A 411 4.82 16.46 -2.58
C LEU A 411 4.46 17.77 -3.27
N MET A 412 4.93 17.97 -4.52
CA MET A 412 4.57 19.14 -5.31
C MET A 412 3.05 19.23 -5.50
N TRP A 413 2.40 18.08 -5.76
CA TRP A 413 0.95 18.01 -5.88
C TRP A 413 0.26 18.36 -4.57
N ALA A 414 0.70 17.81 -3.42
CA ALA A 414 0.13 18.10 -2.11
C ALA A 414 0.27 19.59 -1.73
N ILE A 415 1.43 20.20 -2.00
CA ILE A 415 1.68 21.61 -1.71
C ILE A 415 0.85 22.53 -2.63
N SER A 416 0.70 22.17 -3.92
CA SER A 416 -0.07 22.95 -4.89
C SER A 416 -1.59 22.83 -4.70
N HIS A 417 -2.05 21.77 -4.00
CA HIS A 417 -3.48 21.55 -3.77
C HIS A 417 -4.05 22.59 -2.79
N ARG A 418 -4.94 23.44 -3.31
CA ARG A 418 -5.73 24.38 -2.50
C ARG A 418 -7.11 23.76 -2.30
N PRO A 419 -7.51 23.41 -1.05
CA PRO A 419 -8.90 23.06 -0.79
C PRO A 419 -9.80 24.19 -1.28
N ALA A 420 -10.88 23.87 -1.97
CA ALA A 420 -11.88 24.88 -2.30
C ALA A 420 -12.33 25.55 -0.98
N ALA A 421 -12.25 26.87 -0.92
CA ALA A 421 -12.83 27.60 0.20
C ALA A 421 -14.29 27.17 0.30
N HIS A 422 -14.72 26.74 1.48
CA HIS A 422 -16.13 26.46 1.72
C HIS A 422 -16.91 27.76 1.53
N ALA A 423 -17.61 27.90 0.38
CA ALA A 423 -18.63 28.89 0.18
C ALA A 423 -19.84 28.59 1.07
#